data_a3d2453a952ef475df4f0ba571175b89
#
_entry.id   a3d2453a952ef475df4f0ba571175b89
#
_cell.length_a   1.000
_cell.length_b   1.000
_cell.length_c   1.000
_cell.angle_alpha   90.00
_cell.angle_beta   90.00
_cell.angle_gamma   90.00
#
_symmetry.space_group_name_H-M   'P 1'
#
loop_
_entity.id
_entity.type
_entity.pdbx_description
1 polymer ?
#
loop_
_entity_poly.entity_id
_entity_poly.type
_entity_poly.pdbx_seq_one_letter_code
_entity_poly.pdbx_strand_id
1 'polypeptide(L)'
;ARGVETVVGQNLGAEQPDRARRGVVAASGIVVAALLAFSAGIYLLADPIIGLFISGTGAVAVTDIGGEYLRIVGSTYVFLGLFYVVQGGFRGSGDTRTAMVFAFLGFIVFRSAFAYAFAVPGGFGATGVWYGEALANVLMALAVAGYFSWGRWDGRVIDDDAAASA
;
A
#
# COMPACT_ATOMS: atom_id res chain seq x y z
N ALA A 1 3.58 6.84 -6.94
CA ALA A 1 2.97 7.80 -6.02
C ALA A 1 3.18 9.25 -6.48
N ARG A 2 4.42 9.70 -6.77
CA ARG A 2 4.71 11.10 -7.17
C ARG A 2 3.88 11.60 -8.35
N GLY A 3 3.70 10.79 -9.40
CA GLY A 3 2.86 11.17 -10.54
C GLY A 3 1.41 11.46 -10.17
N VAL A 4 0.85 10.71 -9.21
CA VAL A 4 -0.51 10.94 -8.71
C VAL A 4 -0.59 12.25 -7.92
N GLU A 5 0.39 12.55 -7.08
CA GLU A 5 0.50 13.80 -6.33
C GLU A 5 0.46 15.01 -7.28
N THR A 6 1.25 14.97 -8.35
CA THR A 6 1.29 16.04 -9.36
C THR A 6 -0.06 16.18 -10.08
N VAL A 7 -0.66 15.07 -10.54
CA VAL A 7 -1.95 15.12 -11.24
C VAL A 7 -3.05 15.67 -10.34
N VAL A 8 -3.09 15.25 -9.07
CA VAL A 8 -4.08 15.75 -8.11
C VAL A 8 -3.87 17.22 -7.83
N GLY A 9 -2.65 17.65 -7.49
CA GLY A 9 -2.35 19.05 -7.19
C GLY A 9 -2.68 19.98 -8.37
N GLN A 10 -2.30 19.61 -9.61
CA GLN A 10 -2.62 20.40 -10.81
C GLN A 10 -4.11 20.51 -11.07
N ASN A 11 -4.89 19.44 -10.90
CA ASN A 11 -6.33 19.48 -11.15
C ASN A 11 -7.07 20.24 -10.04
N LEU A 12 -6.66 20.13 -8.78
CA LEU A 12 -7.25 20.92 -7.69
C LEU A 12 -6.91 22.40 -7.82
N GLY A 13 -5.66 22.76 -8.17
CA GLY A 13 -5.28 24.13 -8.47
C GLY A 13 -5.99 24.74 -9.69
N ALA A 14 -6.54 23.91 -10.58
CA ALA A 14 -7.40 24.30 -11.69
C ALA A 14 -8.91 24.23 -11.35
N GLU A 15 -9.26 24.09 -10.07
CA GLU A 15 -10.65 23.97 -9.57
C GLU A 15 -11.43 22.79 -10.22
N GLN A 16 -10.75 21.66 -10.49
CA GLN A 16 -11.31 20.46 -11.13
C GLN A 16 -11.23 19.23 -10.20
N PRO A 17 -11.93 19.20 -9.06
CA PRO A 17 -11.83 18.09 -8.09
C PRO A 17 -12.27 16.74 -8.65
N ASP A 18 -13.30 16.72 -9.49
CA ASP A 18 -13.76 15.48 -10.15
C ASP A 18 -12.69 14.87 -11.05
N ARG A 19 -11.88 15.71 -11.68
CA ARG A 19 -10.79 15.27 -12.55
C ARG A 19 -9.62 14.75 -11.72
N ALA A 20 -9.33 15.39 -10.59
CA ALA A 20 -8.35 14.89 -9.61
C ALA A 20 -8.75 13.50 -9.12
N ARG A 21 -10.01 13.31 -8.70
CA ARG A 21 -10.55 12.03 -8.25
C ARG A 21 -10.45 10.93 -9.31
N ARG A 22 -10.87 11.22 -10.54
CA ARG A 22 -10.73 10.29 -11.67
C ARG A 22 -9.28 9.91 -11.93
N GLY A 23 -8.35 10.85 -11.77
CA GLY A 23 -6.91 10.60 -11.88
C GLY A 23 -6.42 9.55 -10.87
N VAL A 24 -6.82 9.68 -9.61
CA VAL A 24 -6.47 8.68 -8.56
C VAL A 24 -7.07 7.31 -8.88
N VAL A 25 -8.35 7.26 -9.27
CA VAL A 25 -9.03 5.99 -9.61
C VAL A 25 -8.37 5.32 -10.81
N ALA A 26 -8.07 6.07 -11.87
CA ALA A 26 -7.39 5.52 -13.05
C ALA A 26 -5.99 5.00 -12.72
N ALA A 27 -5.21 5.77 -11.95
CA ALA A 27 -3.90 5.34 -11.48
C ALA A 27 -3.98 4.09 -10.60
N SER A 28 -4.99 4.00 -9.73
CA SER A 28 -5.25 2.82 -8.91
C SER A 28 -5.51 1.58 -9.77
N GLY A 29 -6.35 1.70 -10.80
CA GLY A 29 -6.63 0.61 -11.74
C GLY A 29 -5.38 0.11 -12.46
N ILE A 30 -4.54 1.03 -12.95
CA ILE A 30 -3.27 0.69 -13.63
C ILE A 30 -2.32 -0.03 -12.67
N VAL A 31 -2.14 0.51 -11.46
CA VAL A 31 -1.22 -0.08 -10.47
C VAL A 31 -1.72 -1.43 -9.98
N VAL A 32 -3.03 -1.57 -9.72
CA VAL A 32 -3.62 -2.85 -9.34
C VAL A 32 -3.41 -3.90 -10.43
N ALA A 33 -3.70 -3.58 -11.70
CA ALA A 33 -3.50 -4.52 -12.80
C ALA A 33 -2.02 -4.94 -12.96
N ALA A 34 -1.09 -3.98 -12.90
CA ALA A 34 0.34 -4.25 -13.00
C ALA A 34 0.84 -5.10 -11.82
N LEU A 35 0.42 -4.77 -10.59
CA LEU A 35 0.86 -5.50 -9.40
C LEU A 35 0.18 -6.85 -9.25
N LEU A 36 -1.03 -7.06 -9.77
CA LEU A 36 -1.62 -8.39 -9.86
C LEU A 36 -0.79 -9.31 -10.74
N ALA A 37 -0.38 -8.84 -11.92
CA ALA A 37 0.49 -9.62 -12.80
C ALA A 37 1.86 -9.88 -12.14
N PHE A 38 2.43 -8.89 -11.47
CA PHE A 38 3.70 -9.02 -10.75
C PHE A 38 3.59 -10.00 -9.57
N SER A 39 2.55 -9.88 -8.74
CA SER A 39 2.31 -10.77 -7.60
C SER A 39 2.05 -12.21 -8.04
N ALA A 40 1.34 -12.42 -9.15
CA ALA A 40 1.16 -13.74 -9.73
C ALA A 40 2.51 -14.33 -10.19
N GLY A 41 3.36 -13.53 -10.83
CA GLY A 41 4.71 -13.91 -11.21
C GLY A 41 5.57 -14.31 -9.99
N ILE A 42 5.55 -13.49 -8.94
CA ILE A 42 6.26 -13.80 -7.68
C ILE A 42 5.74 -15.10 -7.07
N TYR A 43 4.41 -15.27 -6.99
CA TYR A 43 3.82 -16.47 -6.40
C TYR A 43 4.25 -17.76 -7.13
N LEU A 44 4.23 -17.73 -8.45
CA LEU A 44 4.57 -18.90 -9.30
C LEU A 44 6.08 -19.17 -9.35
N LEU A 45 6.90 -18.13 -9.25
CA LEU A 45 8.35 -18.20 -9.43
C LEU A 45 9.13 -17.97 -8.12
N ALA A 46 8.47 -18.09 -6.95
CA ALA A 46 9.09 -17.81 -5.66
C ALA A 46 10.39 -18.60 -5.44
N ASP A 47 10.36 -19.92 -5.60
CA ASP A 47 11.54 -20.76 -5.38
C ASP A 47 12.64 -20.52 -6.41
N PRO A 48 12.37 -20.45 -7.73
CA PRO A 48 13.36 -20.05 -8.72
C PRO A 48 13.99 -18.69 -8.44
N ILE A 49 13.20 -17.69 -8.01
CA ILE A 49 13.72 -16.35 -7.70
C ILE A 49 14.72 -16.42 -6.54
N ILE A 50 14.36 -17.08 -5.44
CA ILE A 50 15.27 -17.24 -4.30
C ILE A 50 16.51 -18.04 -4.71
N GLY A 51 16.34 -19.13 -5.48
CA GLY A 51 17.43 -19.98 -5.95
C GLY A 51 18.47 -19.27 -6.81
N LEU A 52 18.12 -18.14 -7.45
CA LEU A 52 19.09 -17.32 -8.18
C LEU A 52 20.12 -16.62 -7.26
N PHE A 53 19.75 -16.37 -6.02
CA PHE A 53 20.58 -15.62 -5.08
C PHE A 53 21.28 -16.52 -4.04
N ILE A 54 20.82 -17.75 -3.89
CA ILE A 54 21.29 -18.65 -2.82
C ILE A 54 21.79 -19.97 -3.42
N SER A 55 23.04 -20.28 -3.08
CA SER A 55 23.71 -21.54 -3.46
C SER A 55 24.61 -22.03 -2.33
N GLY A 56 24.85 -23.35 -2.26
CA GLY A 56 25.73 -23.96 -1.30
C GLY A 56 25.01 -24.73 -0.18
N THR A 57 25.73 -25.08 0.89
CA THR A 57 25.21 -25.87 2.01
C THR A 57 24.10 -25.10 2.74
N GLY A 58 22.92 -25.69 2.87
CA GLY A 58 21.76 -25.04 3.49
C GLY A 58 20.87 -24.22 2.54
N ALA A 59 21.23 -24.12 1.24
CA ALA A 59 20.46 -23.40 0.24
C ALA A 59 18.98 -23.83 0.20
N VAL A 60 18.69 -25.12 0.33
CA VAL A 60 17.32 -25.66 0.29
C VAL A 60 16.46 -25.06 1.40
N ALA A 61 16.92 -25.08 2.65
CA ALA A 61 16.15 -24.55 3.78
C ALA A 61 15.87 -23.03 3.64
N VAL A 62 16.83 -22.27 3.13
CA VAL A 62 16.67 -20.83 2.89
C VAL A 62 15.74 -20.57 1.71
N THR A 63 15.79 -21.40 0.67
CA THR A 63 14.88 -21.29 -0.48
C THR A 63 13.44 -21.58 -0.07
N ASP A 64 13.20 -22.59 0.75
CA ASP A 64 11.88 -22.94 1.26
C ASP A 64 11.28 -21.78 2.09
N ILE A 65 12.04 -21.26 3.04
CA ILE A 65 11.63 -20.12 3.90
C ILE A 65 11.38 -18.86 3.07
N GLY A 66 12.32 -18.52 2.18
CA GLY A 66 12.20 -17.33 1.32
C GLY A 66 11.06 -17.47 0.30
N GLY A 67 10.86 -18.67 -0.23
CA GLY A 67 9.74 -18.97 -1.14
C GLY A 67 8.39 -18.83 -0.44
N GLU A 68 8.27 -19.33 0.78
CA GLU A 68 7.06 -19.15 1.59
C GLU A 68 6.78 -17.66 1.88
N TYR A 69 7.80 -16.89 2.28
CA TYR A 69 7.69 -15.45 2.47
C TYR A 69 7.18 -14.74 1.21
N LEU A 70 7.81 -15.02 0.05
CA LEU A 70 7.41 -14.40 -1.21
C LEU A 70 5.97 -14.75 -1.61
N ARG A 71 5.52 -15.97 -1.35
CA ARG A 71 4.14 -16.37 -1.64
C ARG A 71 3.13 -15.67 -0.73
N ILE A 72 3.43 -15.55 0.57
CA ILE A 72 2.53 -14.91 1.54
C ILE A 72 2.52 -13.40 1.34
N VAL A 73 3.68 -12.76 1.46
CA VAL A 73 3.78 -11.28 1.45
C VAL A 73 3.71 -10.72 0.04
N GLY A 74 4.39 -11.35 -0.92
CA GLY A 74 4.42 -10.93 -2.31
C GLY A 74 3.05 -10.90 -2.97
N SER A 75 2.16 -11.85 -2.60
CA SER A 75 0.77 -11.86 -3.08
C SER A 75 -0.04 -10.63 -2.62
N THR A 76 0.37 -9.96 -1.55
CA THR A 76 -0.32 -8.77 -1.01
C THR A 76 0.23 -7.44 -1.51
N TYR A 77 1.26 -7.43 -2.36
CA TYR A 77 1.83 -6.19 -2.90
C TYR A 77 0.85 -5.36 -3.74
N VAL A 78 -0.16 -5.99 -4.31
CA VAL A 78 -1.27 -5.28 -4.98
C VAL A 78 -1.99 -4.32 -4.01
N PHE A 79 -2.22 -4.75 -2.78
CA PHE A 79 -2.85 -3.91 -1.75
C PHE A 79 -1.92 -2.79 -1.30
N LEU A 80 -0.63 -3.10 -1.12
CA LEU A 80 0.37 -2.10 -0.79
C LEU A 80 0.49 -1.02 -1.89
N GLY A 81 0.45 -1.43 -3.16
CA GLY A 81 0.44 -0.50 -4.29
C GLY A 81 -0.79 0.40 -4.30
N LEU A 82 -1.98 -0.15 -4.09
CA LEU A 82 -3.22 0.62 -3.96
C LEU A 82 -3.13 1.64 -2.82
N PHE A 83 -2.63 1.21 -1.66
CA PHE A 83 -2.39 2.09 -0.53
C PHE A 83 -1.51 3.30 -0.93
N TYR A 84 -0.37 3.07 -1.59
CA TYR A 84 0.54 4.16 -1.99
C TYR A 84 -0.05 5.09 -3.05
N VAL A 85 -0.90 4.61 -3.96
CA VAL A 85 -1.57 5.44 -4.96
C VAL A 85 -2.56 6.39 -4.28
N VAL A 86 -3.41 5.87 -3.39
CA VAL A 86 -4.40 6.69 -2.68
C VAL A 86 -3.72 7.68 -1.73
N GLN A 87 -2.65 7.27 -1.06
CA GLN A 87 -1.79 8.16 -0.28
C GLN A 87 -1.22 9.32 -1.11
N GLY A 88 -0.86 9.06 -2.38
CA GLY A 88 -0.47 10.11 -3.32
C GLY A 88 -1.60 11.10 -3.59
N GLY A 89 -2.86 10.63 -3.61
CA GLY A 89 -4.04 11.48 -3.70
C GLY A 89 -4.13 12.46 -2.52
N PHE A 90 -4.02 11.99 -1.28
CA PHE A 90 -4.05 12.84 -0.08
C PHE A 90 -2.88 13.84 -0.04
N ARG A 91 -1.67 13.40 -0.38
CA ARG A 91 -0.53 14.33 -0.42
C ARG A 91 -0.67 15.38 -1.52
N GLY A 92 -1.19 14.99 -2.68
CA GLY A 92 -1.45 15.90 -3.79
C GLY A 92 -2.55 16.93 -3.50
N SER A 93 -3.49 16.64 -2.60
CA SER A 93 -4.51 17.58 -2.12
C SER A 93 -4.07 18.40 -0.91
N GLY A 94 -2.81 18.29 -0.46
CA GLY A 94 -2.33 18.95 0.74
C GLY A 94 -2.71 18.25 2.05
N ASP A 95 -3.55 17.19 2.03
CA ASP A 95 -3.96 16.46 3.24
C ASP A 95 -2.86 15.47 3.72
N THR A 96 -1.69 16.02 3.97
CA THR A 96 -0.52 15.28 4.45
C THR A 96 -0.75 14.65 5.82
N ARG A 97 -1.62 15.27 6.66
CA ARG A 97 -1.95 14.74 7.98
C ARG A 97 -2.69 13.42 7.89
N THR A 98 -3.71 13.32 7.06
CA THR A 98 -4.43 12.05 6.82
C THR A 98 -3.47 10.99 6.24
N ALA A 99 -2.64 11.37 5.29
CA ALA A 99 -1.63 10.48 4.74
C ALA A 99 -0.68 9.94 5.83
N MET A 100 -0.18 10.81 6.73
CA MET A 100 0.70 10.43 7.83
C MET A 100 -0.02 9.49 8.83
N VAL A 101 -1.26 9.78 9.20
CA VAL A 101 -2.02 8.96 10.15
C VAL A 101 -2.23 7.54 9.60
N PHE A 102 -2.66 7.40 8.35
CA PHE A 102 -2.81 6.08 7.74
C PHE A 102 -1.47 5.33 7.62
N ALA A 103 -0.37 6.01 7.28
CA ALA A 103 0.94 5.40 7.23
C ALA A 103 1.39 4.92 8.63
N PHE A 104 1.22 5.75 9.66
CA PHE A 104 1.58 5.38 11.03
C PHE A 104 0.75 4.20 11.54
N LEU A 105 -0.58 4.29 11.40
CA LEU A 105 -1.47 3.21 11.86
C LEU A 105 -1.16 1.89 11.15
N GLY A 106 -0.92 1.94 9.86
CA GLY A 106 -0.68 0.76 9.06
C GLY A 106 0.70 0.13 9.30
N PHE A 107 1.77 0.91 9.09
CA PHE A 107 3.13 0.36 9.14
C PHE A 107 3.64 0.14 10.56
N ILE A 108 3.17 0.92 11.54
CA ILE A 108 3.64 0.80 12.91
C ILE A 108 2.62 0.03 13.75
N VAL A 109 1.36 0.46 13.82
CA VAL A 109 0.40 -0.11 14.75
C VAL A 109 -0.11 -1.48 14.26
N PHE A 110 -0.74 -1.53 13.11
CA PHE A 110 -1.38 -2.77 12.63
C PHE A 110 -0.35 -3.84 12.28
N ARG A 111 0.72 -3.46 11.58
CA ARG A 111 1.77 -4.41 11.20
C ARG A 111 2.42 -5.05 12.43
N SER A 112 2.79 -4.25 13.43
CA SER A 112 3.41 -4.79 14.67
C SER A 112 2.41 -5.58 15.51
N ALA A 113 1.17 -5.11 15.66
CA ALA A 113 0.16 -5.80 16.44
C ALA A 113 -0.21 -7.16 15.85
N PHE A 114 -0.44 -7.23 14.53
CA PHE A 114 -0.76 -8.50 13.87
C PHE A 114 0.43 -9.44 13.80
N ALA A 115 1.64 -8.93 13.52
CA ALA A 115 2.84 -9.75 13.56
C ALA A 115 3.03 -10.40 14.93
N TYR A 116 2.88 -9.63 16.02
CA TYR A 116 2.95 -10.17 17.38
C TYR A 116 1.83 -11.17 17.64
N ALA A 117 0.59 -10.83 17.30
CA ALA A 117 -0.58 -11.68 17.58
C ALA A 117 -0.49 -13.05 16.88
N PHE A 118 -0.03 -13.11 15.65
CA PHE A 118 0.14 -14.37 14.94
C PHE A 118 1.41 -15.12 15.34
N ALA A 119 2.52 -14.41 15.55
CA ALA A 119 3.80 -15.06 15.85
C ALA A 119 3.83 -15.68 17.25
N VAL A 120 3.29 -14.98 18.28
CA VAL A 120 3.45 -15.38 19.68
C VAL A 120 2.19 -16.08 20.21
N PRO A 121 1.04 -15.43 20.44
CA PRO A 121 -0.14 -16.15 20.95
C PRO A 121 -0.76 -17.06 19.88
N GLY A 122 -0.62 -16.75 18.59
CA GLY A 122 -1.08 -17.61 17.50
C GLY A 122 -0.20 -18.84 17.28
N GLY A 123 1.02 -18.86 17.78
CA GLY A 123 1.92 -20.01 17.70
C GLY A 123 2.57 -20.26 16.33
N PHE A 124 2.41 -19.34 15.37
CA PHE A 124 2.95 -19.50 14.01
C PHE A 124 4.44 -19.13 13.89
N GLY A 125 5.07 -18.59 14.94
CA GLY A 125 6.49 -18.22 14.91
C GLY A 125 6.81 -17.20 13.81
N ALA A 126 7.88 -17.45 13.04
CA ALA A 126 8.30 -16.56 11.97
C ALA A 126 7.23 -16.36 10.86
N THR A 127 6.55 -17.43 10.46
CA THR A 127 5.46 -17.38 9.46
C THR A 127 4.30 -16.48 9.94
N GLY A 128 4.07 -16.42 11.26
CA GLY A 128 3.09 -15.52 11.86
C GLY A 128 3.38 -14.05 11.61
N VAL A 129 4.65 -13.65 11.58
CA VAL A 129 5.05 -12.27 11.22
C VAL A 129 4.59 -11.95 9.78
N TRP A 130 4.76 -12.89 8.85
CA TRP A 130 4.38 -12.71 7.44
C TRP A 130 2.86 -12.63 7.26
N TYR A 131 2.10 -13.46 7.98
CA TYR A 131 0.63 -13.36 8.00
C TYR A 131 0.17 -12.02 8.57
N GLY A 132 0.82 -11.54 9.62
CA GLY A 132 0.53 -10.22 10.19
C GLY A 132 0.79 -9.08 9.19
N GLU A 133 1.91 -9.13 8.48
CA GLU A 133 2.24 -8.19 7.41
C GLU A 133 1.21 -8.24 6.27
N ALA A 134 0.89 -9.43 5.81
CA ALA A 134 -0.09 -9.63 4.74
C ALA A 134 -1.47 -9.07 5.11
N LEU A 135 -1.94 -9.36 6.32
CA LEU A 135 -3.21 -8.84 6.82
C LEU A 135 -3.18 -7.31 6.96
N ALA A 136 -2.09 -6.75 7.48
CA ALA A 136 -1.94 -5.30 7.58
C ALA A 136 -2.00 -4.63 6.20
N ASN A 137 -1.33 -5.16 5.17
CA ASN A 137 -1.38 -4.63 3.81
C ASN A 137 -2.81 -4.59 3.25
N VAL A 138 -3.58 -5.66 3.45
CA VAL A 138 -4.99 -5.72 3.00
C VAL A 138 -5.85 -4.70 3.74
N LEU A 139 -5.80 -4.70 5.08
CA LEU A 139 -6.65 -3.82 5.88
C LEU A 139 -6.33 -2.34 5.67
N MET A 140 -5.05 -1.99 5.52
CA MET A 140 -4.64 -0.63 5.21
C MET A 140 -5.16 -0.16 3.86
N ALA A 141 -5.06 -0.99 2.83
CA ALA A 141 -5.55 -0.66 1.50
C ALA A 141 -7.08 -0.44 1.51
N LEU A 142 -7.81 -1.33 2.19
CA LEU A 142 -9.26 -1.20 2.33
C LEU A 142 -9.66 0.04 3.13
N ALA A 143 -8.97 0.31 4.24
CA ALA A 143 -9.25 1.48 5.08
C ALA A 143 -8.99 2.79 4.33
N VAL A 144 -7.85 2.91 3.65
CA VAL A 144 -7.50 4.12 2.90
C VAL A 144 -8.40 4.32 1.68
N ALA A 145 -8.76 3.24 0.97
CA ALA A 145 -9.67 3.31 -0.16
C ALA A 145 -11.10 3.65 0.28
N GLY A 146 -11.57 3.09 1.41
CA GLY A 146 -12.83 3.45 2.03
C GLY A 146 -12.88 4.93 2.42
N TYR A 147 -11.87 5.42 3.10
CA TYR A 147 -11.77 6.83 3.48
C TYR A 147 -11.74 7.76 2.24
N PHE A 148 -10.98 7.38 1.20
CA PHE A 148 -10.93 8.12 -0.06
C PHE A 148 -12.29 8.21 -0.75
N SER A 149 -13.09 7.13 -0.72
CA SER A 149 -14.41 7.11 -1.35
C SER A 149 -15.46 7.94 -0.61
N TRP A 150 -15.37 8.06 0.72
CA TRP A 150 -16.31 8.79 1.58
C TRP A 150 -15.80 10.13 2.08
N GLY A 151 -14.49 10.34 2.09
CA GLY A 151 -13.84 11.54 2.62
C GLY A 151 -13.98 12.75 1.70
N ARG A 152 -13.99 13.95 2.30
CA ARG A 152 -13.94 15.26 1.61
C ARG A 152 -12.49 15.74 1.56
N TRP A 153 -11.63 14.94 0.95
CA TRP A 153 -10.18 15.20 0.87
C TRP A 153 -9.81 16.22 -0.22
N ASP A 154 -10.72 16.46 -1.16
CA ASP A 154 -10.55 17.27 -2.37
C ASP A 154 -10.86 18.77 -2.18
N GLY A 155 -11.42 19.16 -1.04
CA GLY A 155 -11.80 20.56 -0.74
C GLY A 155 -10.75 21.40 -0.02
N ARG A 156 -9.70 20.79 0.57
CA ARG A 156 -8.81 21.52 1.49
C ARG A 156 -7.94 22.59 0.85
N VAL A 157 -7.47 22.40 -0.37
CA VAL A 157 -6.65 23.40 -1.09
C VAL A 157 -7.47 24.63 -1.43
N ILE A 158 -8.75 24.45 -1.73
CA ILE A 158 -9.67 25.54 -2.11
C ILE A 158 -10.10 26.36 -0.90
N ASP A 159 -10.31 25.70 0.26
CA ASP A 159 -10.74 26.37 1.50
C ASP A 159 -9.62 27.22 2.11
N ASP A 160 -8.36 26.82 2.04
CA ASP A 160 -7.21 27.56 2.56
C ASP A 160 -6.94 28.85 1.75
N ASP A 161 -7.11 28.82 0.43
CA ASP A 161 -6.96 30.00 -0.43
C ASP A 161 -8.11 31.01 -0.22
N ALA A 162 -9.33 30.54 0.02
CA ALA A 162 -10.47 31.39 0.37
C ALA A 162 -10.29 32.06 1.74
N ALA A 163 -9.71 31.37 2.71
CA ALA A 163 -9.41 31.93 4.04
C ALA A 163 -8.24 32.91 4.02
N ALA A 164 -7.28 32.76 3.11
CA ALA A 164 -6.13 33.65 2.96
C ALA A 164 -6.48 34.96 2.20
N SER A 165 -7.60 35.00 1.47
CA SER A 165 -8.06 36.14 0.68
C SER A 165 -9.13 36.98 1.39
N ALA A 166 -9.57 36.61 2.58
CA ALA A 166 -10.55 37.29 3.44
C ALA A 166 -9.86 38.03 4.59
#